data_fabdabb7ca9db1663e815060d8ebd1e4
#
_entry.id   fabdabb7ca9db1663e815060d8ebd1e4
#
_cell.length_a   1.000
_cell.length_b   1.000
_cell.length_c   1.000
_cell.angle_alpha   90.00
_cell.angle_beta   90.00
_cell.angle_gamma   90.00
#
_symmetry.space_group_name_H-M   'P 1'
#
loop_
_entity.id
_entity.type
_entity.pdbx_description
1 polymer ?
#
loop_
_entity_poly.entity_id
_entity_poly.type
_entity_poly.pdbx_seq_one_letter_code
_entity_poly.pdbx_strand_id
1 'polypeptide(L)'
;MATFPYLHLDVFTTTPLAGNQLAVFHAPAPWPADTMQAIAREMAFSETTFVEAPETADALARVRIFTPGGELPMAGHPTIGTAFALAHVGRIAPATPRIVFDLGVGPTPVALEWRNETLVHAWMTQPLPTFGARFDQRPEVALALGVQPDDLHEGLPVQVVSCGVPFAFVPMASRAAVDRATLDRALWQRACSAPVSYTHLTLPTSDLV
;
A
#
# COMPACT_ATOMS: atom_id res chain seq x y z
N MET A 1 -4.45 28.21 17.09
CA MET A 1 -3.86 26.91 16.68
C MET A 1 -4.63 26.41 15.47
N ALA A 2 -3.97 26.05 14.39
CA ALA A 2 -4.66 25.42 13.26
C ALA A 2 -4.95 23.95 13.62
N THR A 3 -6.21 23.53 13.46
CA THR A 3 -6.63 22.14 13.65
C THR A 3 -6.88 21.52 12.28
N PHE A 4 -6.39 20.30 12.10
CA PHE A 4 -6.51 19.60 10.84
C PHE A 4 -7.32 18.31 11.07
N PRO A 5 -8.54 18.22 10.52
CA PRO A 5 -9.35 17.02 10.66
C PRO A 5 -8.74 15.86 9.87
N TYR A 6 -8.72 14.69 10.48
CA TYR A 6 -8.35 13.45 9.81
C TYR A 6 -9.27 12.32 10.27
N LEU A 7 -9.32 11.27 9.46
CA LEU A 7 -9.98 10.02 9.80
C LEU A 7 -8.92 8.94 10.03
N HIS A 8 -9.12 8.12 11.05
CA HIS A 8 -8.34 6.92 11.28
C HIS A 8 -9.19 5.72 10.89
N LEU A 9 -8.68 4.88 9.99
CA LEU A 9 -9.36 3.70 9.48
C LEU A 9 -8.51 2.46 9.70
N ASP A 10 -9.19 1.32 9.83
CA ASP A 10 -8.63 -0.01 9.67
C ASP A 10 -9.06 -0.53 8.29
N VAL A 11 -8.14 -0.59 7.34
CA VAL A 11 -8.44 -0.98 5.95
C VAL A 11 -8.38 -2.51 5.80
N PHE A 12 -9.19 -3.07 4.90
CA PHE A 12 -9.31 -4.51 4.62
C PHE A 12 -9.87 -5.34 5.77
N THR A 13 -10.76 -4.75 6.58
CA THR A 13 -11.46 -5.47 7.64
C THR A 13 -12.82 -4.87 7.90
N THR A 14 -13.73 -5.67 8.46
CA THR A 14 -15.00 -5.23 9.05
C THR A 14 -14.94 -5.20 10.58
N THR A 15 -13.82 -5.67 11.16
CA THR A 15 -13.63 -5.73 12.61
C THR A 15 -12.70 -4.61 13.06
N PRO A 16 -13.09 -3.73 13.98
CA PRO A 16 -12.20 -2.70 14.51
C PRO A 16 -10.91 -3.28 15.07
N LEU A 17 -9.80 -2.58 14.83
CA LEU A 17 -8.44 -2.91 15.30
C LEU A 17 -7.84 -4.20 14.67
N ALA A 18 -8.45 -4.73 13.59
CA ALA A 18 -7.99 -5.94 12.92
C ALA A 18 -7.51 -5.69 11.48
N GLY A 19 -7.45 -4.43 11.03
CA GLY A 19 -7.06 -4.05 9.68
C GLY A 19 -5.69 -3.40 9.59
N ASN A 20 -5.39 -2.91 8.39
CA ASN A 20 -4.23 -2.09 8.15
C ASN A 20 -4.55 -0.63 8.44
N GLN A 21 -3.86 -0.04 9.39
CA GLN A 21 -4.11 1.32 9.88
C GLN A 21 -3.82 2.36 8.80
N LEU A 22 -4.70 3.36 8.68
CA LEU A 22 -4.54 4.48 7.78
C LEU A 22 -5.04 5.78 8.43
N ALA A 23 -4.25 6.84 8.38
CA ALA A 23 -4.71 8.20 8.63
C ALA A 23 -4.98 8.92 7.32
N VAL A 24 -6.18 9.49 7.16
CA VAL A 24 -6.58 10.25 5.98
C VAL A 24 -6.83 11.70 6.35
N PHE A 25 -5.95 12.60 5.93
CA PHE A 25 -6.09 14.05 6.07
C PHE A 25 -6.82 14.62 4.86
N HIS A 26 -8.02 15.13 5.06
CA HIS A 26 -8.89 15.61 3.99
C HIS A 26 -9.08 17.14 3.98
N ALA A 27 -8.14 17.88 4.53
CA ALA A 27 -8.18 19.33 4.58
C ALA A 27 -8.17 19.95 3.15
N PRO A 28 -8.89 21.07 2.95
CA PRO A 28 -9.09 21.64 1.61
C PRO A 28 -7.88 22.38 1.02
N ALA A 29 -6.82 22.60 1.76
CA ALA A 29 -5.66 23.38 1.33
C ALA A 29 -4.45 22.46 1.00
N PRO A 30 -3.63 22.81 0.01
CA PRO A 30 -2.41 22.09 -0.24
C PRO A 30 -1.44 22.26 0.94
N TRP A 31 -0.86 21.15 1.37
CA TRP A 31 0.08 21.12 2.46
C TRP A 31 1.51 21.19 1.93
N PRO A 32 2.45 21.89 2.58
CA PRO A 32 3.86 21.72 2.27
C PRO A 32 4.29 20.26 2.45
N ALA A 33 5.08 19.73 1.50
CA ALA A 33 5.52 18.33 1.54
C ALA A 33 6.24 17.98 2.86
N ASP A 34 7.06 18.88 3.38
CA ASP A 34 7.76 18.70 4.65
C ASP A 34 6.80 18.56 5.84
N THR A 35 5.68 19.28 5.80
CA THR A 35 4.63 19.18 6.83
C THR A 35 3.92 17.83 6.74
N MET A 36 3.54 17.37 5.53
CA MET A 36 2.95 16.04 5.33
C MET A 36 3.88 14.94 5.81
N GLN A 37 5.17 15.05 5.49
CA GLN A 37 6.18 14.09 5.93
C GLN A 37 6.36 14.10 7.45
N ALA A 38 6.33 15.26 8.09
CA ALA A 38 6.43 15.36 9.55
C ALA A 38 5.21 14.72 10.23
N ILE A 39 4.00 14.96 9.71
CA ILE A 39 2.77 14.34 10.18
C ILE A 39 2.81 12.81 10.02
N ALA A 40 3.25 12.32 8.87
CA ALA A 40 3.37 10.87 8.64
C ALA A 40 4.34 10.20 9.62
N ARG A 41 5.43 10.87 10.00
CA ARG A 41 6.35 10.41 11.06
C ARG A 41 5.70 10.41 12.43
N GLU A 42 4.93 11.44 12.76
CA GLU A 42 4.24 11.57 14.05
C GLU A 42 3.15 10.52 14.20
N MET A 43 2.36 10.27 13.12
CA MET A 43 1.33 9.22 13.11
C MET A 43 1.95 7.82 13.27
N ALA A 44 3.14 7.60 12.74
CA ALA A 44 3.90 6.35 12.80
C ALA A 44 3.12 5.12 12.27
N PHE A 45 2.10 5.34 11.42
CA PHE A 45 1.43 4.28 10.68
C PHE A 45 2.26 3.86 9.47
N SER A 46 1.97 2.70 8.89
CA SER A 46 2.64 2.26 7.65
C SER A 46 2.51 3.34 6.57
N GLU A 47 1.32 3.92 6.40
CA GLU A 47 1.07 5.07 5.52
C GLU A 47 0.06 6.05 6.12
N THR A 48 0.17 7.30 5.64
CA THR A 48 -0.73 8.41 5.89
C THR A 48 -1.06 9.09 4.56
N THR A 49 -2.32 9.41 4.31
CA THR A 49 -2.74 10.06 3.07
C THR A 49 -3.20 11.50 3.30
N PHE A 50 -2.90 12.32 2.29
CA PHE A 50 -3.32 13.73 2.22
C PHE A 50 -4.12 13.95 0.95
N VAL A 51 -5.35 14.44 1.10
CA VAL A 51 -6.28 14.65 0.01
C VAL A 51 -6.24 16.13 -0.38
N GLU A 52 -5.83 16.39 -1.62
CA GLU A 52 -5.72 17.73 -2.21
C GLU A 52 -6.72 17.93 -3.35
N ALA A 53 -6.77 19.12 -3.93
CA ALA A 53 -7.53 19.39 -5.14
C ALA A 53 -6.98 18.51 -6.29
N PRO A 54 -7.85 18.03 -7.21
CA PRO A 54 -7.41 17.23 -8.36
C PRO A 54 -6.52 18.04 -9.30
N GLU A 55 -5.57 17.36 -9.94
CA GLU A 55 -4.72 17.94 -11.00
C GLU A 55 -5.36 17.74 -12.39
N THR A 56 -6.13 16.66 -12.58
CA THR A 56 -6.82 16.35 -13.82
C THR A 56 -8.32 16.58 -13.70
N ALA A 57 -8.97 16.93 -14.82
CA ALA A 57 -10.40 17.28 -14.83
C ALA A 57 -11.32 16.11 -14.45
N ASP A 58 -10.88 14.87 -14.70
CA ASP A 58 -11.68 13.66 -14.44
C ASP A 58 -11.43 13.08 -13.04
N ALA A 59 -10.45 13.59 -12.31
CA ALA A 59 -10.15 13.10 -10.98
C ALA A 59 -11.05 13.77 -9.91
N LEU A 60 -11.43 12.99 -8.93
CA LEU A 60 -12.13 13.46 -7.73
C LEU A 60 -11.21 14.27 -6.83
N ALA A 61 -9.97 13.81 -6.69
CA ALA A 61 -8.98 14.40 -5.82
C ALA A 61 -7.57 13.92 -6.22
N ARG A 62 -6.57 14.71 -5.86
CA ARG A 62 -5.19 14.24 -5.75
C ARG A 62 -5.01 13.60 -4.38
N VAL A 63 -4.37 12.43 -4.34
CA VAL A 63 -4.06 11.74 -3.09
C VAL A 63 -2.55 11.51 -3.00
N ARG A 64 -1.93 12.14 -2.02
CA ARG A 64 -0.51 11.96 -1.71
C ARG A 64 -0.36 10.98 -0.56
N ILE A 65 0.59 10.07 -0.68
CA ILE A 65 0.76 8.93 0.23
C ILE A 65 2.16 9.00 0.84
N PHE A 66 2.22 9.06 2.17
CA PHE A 66 3.48 9.15 2.90
C PHE A 66 3.65 7.99 3.87
N THR A 67 4.82 7.37 3.85
CA THR A 67 5.33 6.53 4.94
C THR A 67 6.11 7.40 5.93
N PRO A 68 6.47 6.92 7.13
CA PRO A 68 7.43 7.61 7.99
C PRO A 68 8.78 7.90 7.30
N GLY A 69 9.15 7.11 6.28
CA GLY A 69 10.42 7.24 5.53
C GLY A 69 10.39 8.17 4.33
N GLY A 70 9.23 8.36 3.69
CA GLY A 70 9.12 9.17 2.47
C GLY A 70 7.77 9.04 1.76
N GLU A 71 7.58 9.85 0.72
CA GLU A 71 6.40 9.80 -0.13
C GLU A 71 6.46 8.61 -1.10
N LEU A 72 5.31 7.95 -1.28
CA LEU A 72 5.13 6.87 -2.25
C LEU A 72 4.32 7.35 -3.46
N PRO A 73 4.68 6.93 -4.67
CA PRO A 73 3.92 7.27 -5.87
C PRO A 73 2.54 6.57 -5.93
N MET A 74 2.41 5.43 -5.25
CA MET A 74 1.15 4.71 -5.10
C MET A 74 1.22 3.72 -3.94
N ALA A 75 0.06 3.35 -3.37
CA ALA A 75 -0.08 2.21 -2.45
C ALA A 75 -1.52 1.70 -2.46
N GLY A 76 -1.73 0.40 -2.22
CA GLY A 76 -3.04 -0.25 -2.32
C GLY A 76 -4.01 0.16 -1.22
N HIS A 77 -3.71 -0.24 0.03
CA HIS A 77 -4.64 0.05 1.13
C HIS A 77 -4.86 1.56 1.38
N PRO A 78 -3.87 2.47 1.20
CA PRO A 78 -4.12 3.90 1.35
C PRO A 78 -5.12 4.45 0.33
N THR A 79 -5.06 3.97 -0.93
CA THR A 79 -6.00 4.37 -1.98
C THR A 79 -7.41 3.88 -1.67
N ILE A 80 -7.56 2.61 -1.30
CA ILE A 80 -8.85 2.02 -0.92
C ILE A 80 -9.41 2.72 0.34
N GLY A 81 -8.62 2.85 1.40
CA GLY A 81 -9.05 3.51 2.63
C GLY A 81 -9.45 4.98 2.41
N THR A 82 -8.73 5.71 1.54
CA THR A 82 -9.10 7.08 1.19
C THR A 82 -10.46 7.15 0.48
N ALA A 83 -10.79 6.18 -0.40
CA ALA A 83 -12.12 6.12 -1.02
C ALA A 83 -13.22 5.93 0.05
N PHE A 84 -13.02 5.03 1.01
CA PHE A 84 -13.96 4.83 2.14
C PHE A 84 -14.06 6.09 3.01
N ALA A 85 -12.95 6.73 3.34
CA ALA A 85 -12.93 7.98 4.11
C ALA A 85 -13.72 9.09 3.42
N LEU A 86 -13.53 9.29 2.10
CA LEU A 86 -14.23 10.31 1.34
C LEU A 86 -15.72 9.99 1.15
N ALA A 87 -16.10 8.72 1.04
CA ALA A 87 -17.49 8.29 1.05
C ALA A 87 -18.14 8.58 2.44
N HIS A 88 -17.44 8.28 3.52
CA HIS A 88 -17.91 8.53 4.88
C HIS A 88 -18.20 10.02 5.16
N VAL A 89 -17.33 10.92 4.66
CA VAL A 89 -17.55 12.37 4.84
C VAL A 89 -18.44 13.00 3.74
N GLY A 90 -19.08 12.19 2.90
CA GLY A 90 -20.03 12.64 1.88
C GLY A 90 -19.40 13.31 0.65
N ARG A 91 -18.08 13.19 0.46
CA ARG A 91 -17.41 13.70 -0.77
C ARG A 91 -17.58 12.77 -1.97
N ILE A 92 -17.97 11.52 -1.75
CA ILE A 92 -18.40 10.58 -2.78
C ILE A 92 -19.88 10.29 -2.52
N ALA A 93 -20.72 10.64 -3.50
CA ALA A 93 -22.17 10.39 -3.36
C ALA A 93 -22.47 8.89 -3.39
N PRO A 94 -23.47 8.41 -2.62
CA PRO A 94 -23.94 7.03 -2.72
C PRO A 94 -24.28 6.66 -4.17
N ALA A 95 -24.11 5.38 -4.49
CA ALA A 95 -24.32 4.82 -5.82
C ALA A 95 -23.35 5.32 -6.92
N THR A 96 -22.35 6.14 -6.60
CA THR A 96 -21.26 6.46 -7.53
C THR A 96 -20.51 5.17 -7.89
N PRO A 97 -20.48 4.72 -9.15
CA PRO A 97 -19.92 3.41 -9.49
C PRO A 97 -18.39 3.41 -9.58
N ARG A 98 -17.81 4.61 -9.79
CA ARG A 98 -16.37 4.76 -10.03
C ARG A 98 -15.93 6.18 -9.73
N ILE A 99 -14.71 6.29 -9.24
CA ILE A 99 -13.97 7.55 -9.10
C ILE A 99 -12.59 7.41 -9.74
N VAL A 100 -11.88 8.51 -9.88
CA VAL A 100 -10.47 8.55 -10.26
C VAL A 100 -9.73 9.37 -9.21
N PHE A 101 -8.59 8.87 -8.72
CA PHE A 101 -7.64 9.65 -7.95
C PHE A 101 -6.40 9.99 -8.78
N ASP A 102 -5.88 11.19 -8.65
CA ASP A 102 -4.55 11.54 -9.13
C ASP A 102 -3.53 11.07 -8.09
N LEU A 103 -2.84 9.97 -8.38
CA LEU A 103 -1.70 9.47 -7.59
C LEU A 103 -0.37 9.86 -8.25
N GLY A 104 0.74 9.64 -7.58
CA GLY A 104 2.08 9.88 -8.15
C GLY A 104 2.36 9.06 -9.42
N VAL A 105 1.71 7.92 -9.62
CA VAL A 105 1.76 7.11 -10.85
C VAL A 105 0.81 7.61 -11.94
N GLY A 106 0.02 8.64 -11.68
CA GLY A 106 -1.00 9.19 -12.59
C GLY A 106 -2.44 8.85 -12.19
N PRO A 107 -3.40 9.15 -13.09
CA PRO A 107 -4.82 8.90 -12.83
C PRO A 107 -5.10 7.43 -12.55
N THR A 108 -5.64 7.16 -11.37
CA THR A 108 -5.87 5.81 -10.86
C THR A 108 -7.36 5.58 -10.62
N PRO A 109 -8.01 4.75 -11.44
CA PRO A 109 -9.43 4.44 -11.28
C PRO A 109 -9.70 3.53 -10.08
N VAL A 110 -10.79 3.83 -9.37
CA VAL A 110 -11.31 3.01 -8.27
C VAL A 110 -12.78 2.74 -8.52
N ALA A 111 -13.15 1.48 -8.75
CA ALA A 111 -14.54 1.04 -8.84
C ALA A 111 -15.10 0.87 -7.42
N LEU A 112 -16.38 1.24 -7.23
CA LEU A 112 -17.03 1.29 -5.93
C LEU A 112 -18.30 0.43 -5.93
N GLU A 113 -18.45 -0.41 -4.92
CA GLU A 113 -19.64 -1.21 -4.72
C GLU A 113 -20.40 -0.71 -3.47
N TRP A 114 -21.69 -0.45 -3.65
CA TRP A 114 -22.54 0.10 -2.63
C TRP A 114 -23.65 -0.86 -2.25
N ARG A 115 -24.02 -0.87 -0.97
CA ARG A 115 -25.17 -1.59 -0.47
C ARG A 115 -25.96 -0.66 0.47
N ASN A 116 -27.20 -0.35 0.11
CA ASN A 116 -28.05 0.55 0.88
C ASN A 116 -27.32 1.86 1.25
N GLU A 117 -26.77 2.56 0.26
CA GLU A 117 -26.02 3.82 0.40
C GLU A 117 -24.70 3.72 1.18
N THR A 118 -24.31 2.53 1.63
CA THR A 118 -23.02 2.30 2.30
C THR A 118 -22.03 1.72 1.31
N LEU A 119 -20.86 2.30 1.22
CA LEU A 119 -19.74 1.74 0.45
C LEU A 119 -19.27 0.45 1.16
N VAL A 120 -19.32 -0.69 0.45
CA VAL A 120 -18.95 -1.99 1.02
C VAL A 120 -17.70 -2.57 0.40
N HIS A 121 -17.36 -2.17 -0.84
CA HIS A 121 -16.15 -2.64 -1.50
C HIS A 121 -15.60 -1.59 -2.45
N ALA A 122 -14.28 -1.60 -2.66
CA ALA A 122 -13.60 -0.75 -3.62
C ALA A 122 -12.47 -1.52 -4.31
N TRP A 123 -12.35 -1.34 -5.63
CA TRP A 123 -11.34 -1.99 -6.48
C TRP A 123 -10.47 -0.95 -7.15
N MET A 124 -9.18 -0.93 -6.82
CA MET A 124 -8.21 -0.07 -7.48
C MET A 124 -7.67 -0.74 -8.75
N THR A 125 -7.70 -0.02 -9.88
CA THR A 125 -7.01 -0.46 -11.09
C THR A 125 -5.55 -0.03 -11.01
N GLN A 126 -4.65 -0.99 -10.91
CA GLN A 126 -3.21 -0.76 -10.87
C GLN A 126 -2.59 -0.82 -12.28
N PRO A 127 -1.42 -0.19 -12.49
CA PRO A 127 -0.60 -0.46 -13.66
C PRO A 127 -0.29 -1.96 -13.80
N LEU A 128 -0.10 -2.43 -15.04
CA LEU A 128 0.32 -3.80 -15.27
C LEU A 128 1.69 -4.07 -14.61
N PRO A 129 1.92 -5.28 -14.07
CA PRO A 129 3.17 -5.60 -13.41
C PRO A 129 4.35 -5.59 -14.40
N THR A 130 5.44 -4.95 -13.97
CA THR A 130 6.74 -5.06 -14.65
C THR A 130 7.62 -5.99 -13.85
N PHE A 131 8.32 -6.89 -14.55
CA PHE A 131 9.20 -7.89 -13.95
C PHE A 131 10.65 -7.45 -14.09
N GLY A 132 11.33 -7.26 -12.96
CA GLY A 132 12.70 -6.80 -12.86
C GLY A 132 13.70 -7.93 -12.60
N ALA A 133 14.77 -7.63 -11.88
CA ALA A 133 15.86 -8.56 -11.59
C ALA A 133 15.38 -9.82 -10.85
N ARG A 134 15.97 -10.97 -11.21
CA ARG A 134 15.82 -12.24 -10.49
C ARG A 134 16.99 -12.40 -9.52
N PHE A 135 16.72 -13.10 -8.42
CA PHE A 135 17.72 -13.47 -7.43
C PHE A 135 17.92 -14.99 -7.48
N ASP A 136 19.00 -15.41 -8.09
CA ASP A 136 19.28 -16.84 -8.32
C ASP A 136 19.98 -17.51 -7.12
N GLN A 137 20.50 -16.70 -6.18
CA GLN A 137 21.15 -17.17 -4.95
C GLN A 137 20.11 -17.57 -3.90
N ARG A 138 19.36 -18.64 -4.19
CA ARG A 138 18.28 -19.12 -3.30
C ARG A 138 18.74 -19.44 -1.87
N PRO A 139 19.91 -20.07 -1.63
CA PRO A 139 20.40 -20.32 -0.28
C PRO A 139 20.63 -19.03 0.52
N GLU A 140 21.17 -17.99 -0.10
CA GLU A 140 21.44 -16.69 0.53
C GLU A 140 20.13 -15.95 0.83
N VAL A 141 19.14 -16.04 -0.06
CA VAL A 141 17.79 -15.49 0.16
C VAL A 141 17.11 -16.19 1.34
N ALA A 142 17.16 -17.54 1.36
CA ALA A 142 16.61 -18.32 2.47
C ALA A 142 17.27 -17.98 3.80
N LEU A 143 18.61 -17.87 3.81
CA LEU A 143 19.37 -17.45 4.99
C LEU A 143 18.95 -16.06 5.48
N ALA A 144 18.77 -15.10 4.55
CA ALA A 144 18.33 -13.75 4.88
C ALA A 144 16.91 -13.69 5.46
N LEU A 145 16.09 -14.69 5.16
CA LEU A 145 14.74 -14.84 5.71
C LEU A 145 14.66 -15.77 6.91
N GLY A 146 15.78 -16.34 7.37
CA GLY A 146 15.81 -17.26 8.50
C GLY A 146 15.06 -18.58 8.24
N VAL A 147 14.97 -19.01 6.98
CA VAL A 147 14.28 -20.23 6.53
C VAL A 147 15.25 -21.18 5.80
N GLN A 148 14.79 -22.40 5.49
CA GLN A 148 15.58 -23.33 4.68
C GLN A 148 15.38 -23.07 3.18
N PRO A 149 16.33 -23.42 2.30
CA PRO A 149 16.16 -23.30 0.85
C PRO A 149 14.91 -24.01 0.30
N ASP A 150 14.54 -25.14 0.88
CA ASP A 150 13.36 -25.95 0.52
C ASP A 150 12.03 -25.26 0.95
N ASP A 151 12.09 -24.25 1.84
CA ASP A 151 10.94 -23.42 2.18
C ASP A 151 10.60 -22.42 1.06
N LEU A 152 11.49 -22.20 0.09
CA LEU A 152 11.21 -21.40 -1.10
C LEU A 152 10.53 -22.24 -2.17
N HIS A 153 9.52 -21.69 -2.84
CA HIS A 153 8.79 -22.38 -3.91
C HIS A 153 9.69 -22.70 -5.10
N GLU A 154 9.80 -23.98 -5.50
CA GLU A 154 10.73 -24.41 -6.57
C GLU A 154 10.36 -23.88 -7.97
N GLY A 155 9.07 -23.83 -8.29
CA GLY A 155 8.58 -23.47 -9.62
C GLY A 155 8.45 -21.96 -9.89
N LEU A 156 8.72 -21.10 -8.89
CA LEU A 156 8.59 -19.65 -9.02
C LEU A 156 9.91 -18.95 -8.68
N PRO A 157 10.30 -17.92 -9.48
CA PRO A 157 11.52 -17.18 -9.21
C PRO A 157 11.38 -16.23 -8.03
N VAL A 158 12.46 -16.02 -7.30
CA VAL A 158 12.60 -14.82 -6.46
C VAL A 158 12.93 -13.67 -7.39
N GLN A 159 12.06 -12.65 -7.43
CA GLN A 159 12.13 -11.62 -8.46
C GLN A 159 11.58 -10.28 -7.97
N VAL A 160 12.16 -9.19 -8.48
CA VAL A 160 11.54 -7.86 -8.33
C VAL A 160 10.33 -7.76 -9.25
N VAL A 161 9.20 -7.34 -8.71
CA VAL A 161 7.98 -7.04 -9.47
C VAL A 161 7.44 -5.69 -9.02
N SER A 162 6.97 -4.87 -9.97
CA SER A 162 6.44 -3.54 -9.70
C SER A 162 5.13 -3.30 -10.43
N CYS A 163 4.13 -2.83 -9.68
CA CYS A 163 2.92 -2.21 -10.22
C CYS A 163 2.91 -0.69 -9.95
N GLY A 164 4.10 -0.06 -9.79
CA GLY A 164 4.30 1.35 -9.43
C GLY A 164 5.37 1.51 -8.34
N VAL A 165 5.47 0.56 -7.41
CA VAL A 165 6.54 0.46 -6.42
C VAL A 165 7.20 -0.91 -6.58
N PRO A 166 8.55 -0.99 -6.70
CA PRO A 166 9.25 -2.25 -6.85
C PRO A 166 9.37 -2.99 -5.51
N PHE A 167 8.91 -4.24 -5.47
CA PHE A 167 9.07 -5.17 -4.35
C PHE A 167 9.83 -6.42 -4.77
N ALA A 168 10.61 -6.99 -3.85
CA ALA A 168 11.18 -8.32 -4.02
C ALA A 168 10.13 -9.36 -3.59
N PHE A 169 9.63 -10.12 -4.55
CA PHE A 169 8.73 -11.25 -4.29
C PHE A 169 9.54 -12.50 -4.04
N VAL A 170 9.32 -13.10 -2.89
CA VAL A 170 9.93 -14.37 -2.49
C VAL A 170 8.81 -15.40 -2.30
N PRO A 171 8.48 -16.18 -3.33
CA PRO A 171 7.47 -17.22 -3.22
C PRO A 171 7.90 -18.32 -2.24
N MET A 172 7.06 -18.59 -1.25
CA MET A 172 7.31 -19.63 -0.25
C MET A 172 6.55 -20.90 -0.58
N ALA A 173 7.08 -22.06 -0.17
CA ALA A 173 6.48 -23.37 -0.44
C ALA A 173 5.21 -23.61 0.40
N SER A 174 5.04 -22.91 1.53
CA SER A 174 3.87 -23.08 2.40
C SER A 174 3.62 -21.84 3.25
N ARG A 175 2.40 -21.72 3.79
CA ARG A 175 2.06 -20.69 4.79
C ARG A 175 2.93 -20.81 6.02
N ALA A 176 3.19 -22.03 6.51
CA ALA A 176 4.05 -22.25 7.66
C ALA A 176 5.49 -21.74 7.43
N ALA A 177 5.98 -21.77 6.19
CA ALA A 177 7.27 -21.18 5.83
C ALA A 177 7.23 -19.65 5.92
N VAL A 178 6.13 -19.01 5.44
CA VAL A 178 5.92 -17.56 5.59
C VAL A 178 5.85 -17.14 7.06
N ASP A 179 5.10 -17.90 7.89
CA ASP A 179 4.90 -17.59 9.31
C ASP A 179 6.22 -17.68 10.13
N ARG A 180 7.18 -18.48 9.66
CA ARG A 180 8.52 -18.59 10.28
C ARG A 180 9.51 -17.55 9.78
N ALA A 181 9.25 -16.94 8.63
CA ALA A 181 10.22 -16.07 8.00
C ALA A 181 10.51 -14.83 8.86
N THR A 182 11.78 -14.54 9.03
CA THR A 182 12.26 -13.36 9.77
C THR A 182 13.37 -12.70 8.98
N LEU A 183 13.18 -11.43 8.58
CA LEU A 183 14.12 -10.72 7.73
C LEU A 183 15.36 -10.24 8.50
N ASP A 184 16.54 -10.77 8.15
CA ASP A 184 17.82 -10.13 8.43
C ASP A 184 18.18 -9.16 7.30
N ARG A 185 18.07 -7.85 7.59
CA ARG A 185 18.31 -6.80 6.59
C ARG A 185 19.76 -6.78 6.07
N ALA A 186 20.74 -7.10 6.93
CA ALA A 186 22.14 -7.09 6.53
C ALA A 186 22.47 -8.25 5.60
N LEU A 187 21.91 -9.44 5.87
CA LEU A 187 22.02 -10.59 4.97
C LEU A 187 21.28 -10.34 3.66
N TRP A 188 20.07 -9.77 3.73
CA TRP A 188 19.29 -9.41 2.54
C TRP A 188 20.04 -8.46 1.61
N GLN A 189 20.62 -7.38 2.15
CA GLN A 189 21.39 -6.41 1.37
C GLN A 189 22.61 -7.05 0.67
N ARG A 190 23.20 -8.08 1.27
CA ARG A 190 24.30 -8.85 0.66
C ARG A 190 23.85 -9.80 -0.43
N ALA A 191 22.71 -10.48 -0.21
CA ALA A 191 22.13 -11.41 -1.17
C ALA A 191 21.49 -10.71 -2.38
N CYS A 192 20.92 -9.52 -2.18
CA CYS A 192 20.13 -8.79 -3.15
C CYS A 192 20.78 -7.44 -3.46
N SER A 193 21.76 -7.43 -4.36
CA SER A 193 22.50 -6.22 -4.79
C SER A 193 21.64 -5.24 -5.63
N ALA A 194 20.39 -5.58 -5.98
CA ALA A 194 19.50 -4.67 -6.70
C ALA A 194 18.91 -3.63 -5.74
N PRO A 195 18.77 -2.35 -6.16
CA PRO A 195 18.09 -1.35 -5.37
C PRO A 195 16.60 -1.68 -5.26
N VAL A 196 16.23 -2.37 -4.19
CA VAL A 196 14.83 -2.61 -3.83
C VAL A 196 14.46 -1.53 -2.84
N SER A 197 13.53 -0.65 -3.22
CA SER A 197 13.17 0.54 -2.43
C SER A 197 12.49 0.20 -1.10
N TYR A 198 11.90 -1.01 -0.97
CA TYR A 198 11.19 -1.45 0.23
C TYR A 198 11.30 -2.95 0.43
N THR A 199 11.63 -3.36 1.65
CA THR A 199 11.45 -4.73 2.14
C THR A 199 10.32 -4.72 3.15
N HIS A 200 9.14 -5.14 2.71
CA HIS A 200 8.04 -5.50 3.58
C HIS A 200 7.86 -7.01 3.52
N LEU A 201 7.85 -7.66 4.69
CA LEU A 201 7.23 -8.97 4.79
C LEU A 201 5.73 -8.73 4.91
N THR A 202 5.03 -8.85 3.81
CA THR A 202 3.57 -8.92 3.85
C THR A 202 3.17 -10.38 3.91
N LEU A 203 2.40 -10.73 4.92
CA LEU A 203 1.68 -12.00 4.94
C LEU A 203 0.72 -12.05 3.76
N PRO A 204 0.54 -13.21 3.10
CA PRO A 204 -0.47 -13.34 2.08
C PRO A 204 -1.84 -13.01 2.69
N THR A 205 -2.55 -12.09 2.06
CA THR A 205 -3.91 -11.67 2.44
C THR A 205 -4.97 -12.68 1.99
N SER A 206 -4.63 -13.97 1.96
CA SER A 206 -5.55 -15.05 1.52
C SER A 206 -6.78 -15.21 2.41
N ASP A 207 -6.81 -14.56 3.57
CA ASP A 207 -7.95 -14.60 4.50
C ASP A 207 -8.79 -13.30 4.48
N LEU A 208 -8.51 -12.38 3.53
CA LEU A 208 -9.24 -11.13 3.36
C LEU A 208 -10.09 -11.19 2.08
N VAL A 209 -11.09 -12.05 2.07
CA VAL A 209 -12.18 -12.05 1.09
C VAL A 209 -13.46 -11.54 1.76
#